data_ae7a6049143fc2bf59b33fdb8063a64b
#
_entry.id   ae7a6049143fc2bf59b33fdb8063a64b
#
_cell.length_a   1.000
_cell.length_b   1.000
_cell.length_c   1.000
_cell.angle_alpha   90.00
_cell.angle_beta   90.00
_cell.angle_gamma   90.00
#
_symmetry.space_group_name_H-M   'P 1'
#
loop_
_entity.id
_entity.type
_entity.pdbx_description
1 polymer ?
#
loop_
_entity_poly.entity_id
_entity_poly.type
_entity_poly.pdbx_seq_one_letter_code
_entity_poly.pdbx_strand_id
1 'polypeptide(L)'
;MLWQWTAIGSPQAQRDDTPRRFRADMLDGSGRAQHTHVMTLRFERYVALGDSSTEGLDDPDGAGGYRGWANRLAERVAQAQGGLLYANLAVRGKRSREIRAEQLGPALALKPDLATVFAGSNDILEPGFNPGKLRAELQYMMAALVAEKTVVLTFTLPDLTGVLPIGRFLAPRVRAMNAAIRAAAAATGARLIDFAAYPAGSDPRLWSADRFHVNAEGHARIAAALAQSLGLPGTNADWQRPLPARNAPGPWTRLAESWMLERLNGEDGLGAIFPAMVNAFPADGV
;
A
#
# COMPACT_ATOMS: atom_id res chain seq x y z
N MET A 1 -23.24 5.13 -4.21
CA MET A 1 -22.71 4.75 -2.90
C MET A 1 -22.29 6.04 -2.19
N LEU A 2 -22.82 6.33 -1.00
CA LEU A 2 -22.40 7.52 -0.23
C LEU A 2 -21.20 7.10 0.62
N TRP A 3 -20.03 7.61 0.29
CA TRP A 3 -18.82 7.43 1.10
C TRP A 3 -18.94 8.25 2.38
N GLN A 4 -18.65 7.65 3.52
CA GLN A 4 -18.74 8.30 4.82
C GLN A 4 -17.40 8.28 5.54
N TRP A 5 -17.18 9.31 6.38
CA TRP A 5 -16.03 9.36 7.26
C TRP A 5 -16.16 8.35 8.40
N THR A 6 -15.09 7.62 8.67
CA THR A 6 -14.93 6.84 9.89
C THR A 6 -14.03 7.61 10.84
N ALA A 7 -14.49 7.95 12.03
CA ALA A 7 -13.67 8.56 13.06
C ALA A 7 -12.79 7.50 13.73
N ILE A 8 -11.50 7.72 13.77
CA ILE A 8 -10.52 6.89 14.47
C ILE A 8 -9.94 7.70 15.62
N GLY A 9 -9.98 7.15 16.85
CA GLY A 9 -9.53 7.83 18.06
C GLY A 9 -10.65 8.40 18.93
N SER A 10 -10.28 9.04 20.05
CA SER A 10 -11.26 9.56 21.01
C SER A 10 -11.94 10.83 20.50
N PRO A 11 -13.29 10.95 20.58
CA PRO A 11 -14.02 12.16 20.22
C PRO A 11 -13.59 13.43 20.99
N GLN A 12 -13.01 13.27 22.18
CA GLN A 12 -12.53 14.37 23.01
C GLN A 12 -11.23 15.00 22.49
N ALA A 13 -10.41 14.24 21.76
CA ALA A 13 -9.16 14.75 21.19
C ALA A 13 -9.38 15.68 19.99
N GLN A 14 -10.56 15.64 19.35
CA GLN A 14 -10.90 16.46 18.18
C GLN A 14 -11.23 17.93 18.51
N ARG A 15 -11.40 18.29 19.79
CA ARG A 15 -11.77 19.65 20.24
C ARG A 15 -10.61 20.47 20.77
N ASP A 16 -9.41 19.89 20.87
CA ASP A 16 -8.23 20.61 21.37
C ASP A 16 -7.43 21.14 20.18
N ASP A 17 -7.78 22.36 19.74
CA ASP A 17 -7.15 23.10 18.63
C ASP A 17 -5.71 23.58 18.95
N THR A 18 -5.19 23.23 20.12
CA THR A 18 -3.82 23.58 20.49
C THR A 18 -2.82 22.61 19.82
N PRO A 19 -1.89 23.11 19.00
CA PRO A 19 -0.83 22.26 18.44
C PRO A 19 -0.03 21.68 19.61
N ARG A 20 -0.11 20.37 19.82
CA ARG A 20 0.72 19.69 20.83
C ARG A 20 2.17 19.75 20.39
N ARG A 21 2.96 20.58 21.10
CA ARG A 21 4.39 20.72 20.91
C ARG A 21 5.07 19.51 21.54
N PHE A 22 5.57 18.59 20.73
CA PHE A 22 6.48 17.56 21.21
C PHE A 22 7.88 18.17 21.36
N ARG A 23 8.46 18.00 22.53
CA ARG A 23 9.81 18.41 22.85
C ARG A 23 10.75 17.25 22.52
N ALA A 24 11.57 17.38 21.50
CA ALA A 24 12.72 16.51 21.29
C ALA A 24 13.94 17.25 21.85
N ASP A 25 14.42 16.84 23.00
CA ASP A 25 15.66 17.39 23.57
C ASP A 25 16.84 16.66 22.90
N MET A 26 17.51 17.33 21.99
CA MET A 26 18.83 16.93 21.51
C MET A 26 19.87 17.85 22.18
N LEU A 27 20.87 17.25 22.84
CA LEU A 27 22.01 17.97 23.39
C LEU A 27 23.03 18.21 22.27
N ASP A 28 23.47 19.44 22.08
CA ASP A 28 24.65 19.74 21.28
C ASP A 28 25.94 19.34 22.00
N GLY A 29 27.05 19.31 21.29
CA GLY A 29 28.35 18.97 21.87
C GLY A 29 28.84 19.92 23.00
N SER A 30 28.08 20.97 23.33
CA SER A 30 28.31 21.90 24.44
C SER A 30 27.37 21.73 25.63
N GLY A 31 26.42 20.73 25.55
CA GLY A 31 25.44 20.47 26.60
C GLY A 31 24.26 21.46 26.62
N ARG A 32 24.10 22.31 25.59
CA ARG A 32 22.95 23.21 25.46
C ARG A 32 21.83 22.54 24.66
N ALA A 33 20.61 22.56 25.19
CA ALA A 33 19.42 22.10 24.49
C ALA A 33 19.12 23.01 23.29
N GLN A 34 19.35 22.52 22.07
CA GLN A 34 18.85 23.17 20.88
C GLN A 34 17.38 22.78 20.66
N HIS A 35 16.49 23.75 20.76
CA HIS A 35 15.06 23.56 20.45
C HIS A 35 14.85 23.57 18.94
N THR A 36 15.02 22.41 18.31
CA THR A 36 14.60 22.24 16.92
C THR A 36 13.07 22.11 16.91
N HIS A 37 12.38 23.13 16.43
CA HIS A 37 10.95 23.06 16.18
C HIS A 37 10.71 22.09 15.01
N VAL A 38 10.54 20.81 15.31
CA VAL A 38 10.00 19.86 14.35
C VAL A 38 8.51 20.20 14.19
N MET A 39 8.15 20.85 13.09
CA MET A 39 6.74 21.02 12.72
C MET A 39 6.18 19.62 12.45
N THR A 40 5.50 19.06 13.42
CA THR A 40 4.78 17.79 13.24
C THR A 40 3.58 18.09 12.36
N LEU A 41 3.56 17.51 11.15
CA LEU A 41 2.40 17.56 10.28
C LEU A 41 1.21 16.94 11.03
N ARG A 42 0.11 17.68 11.13
CA ARG A 42 -1.15 17.16 11.68
C ARG A 42 -2.11 16.98 10.52
N PHE A 43 -2.74 15.83 10.46
CA PHE A 43 -3.72 15.48 9.46
C PHE A 43 -5.10 15.33 10.10
N GLU A 44 -6.12 15.93 9.50
CA GLU A 44 -7.50 15.83 9.97
C GLU A 44 -8.28 14.78 9.18
N ARG A 45 -7.98 14.66 7.88
CA ARG A 45 -8.75 13.86 6.93
C ARG A 45 -7.83 13.07 6.01
N TYR A 46 -7.90 11.76 6.13
CA TYR A 46 -7.16 10.83 5.28
C TYR A 46 -8.10 10.07 4.36
N VAL A 47 -7.84 10.09 3.06
CA VAL A 47 -8.57 9.32 2.04
C VAL A 47 -7.62 8.36 1.31
N ALA A 48 -8.02 7.09 1.19
CA ALA A 48 -7.30 6.08 0.43
C ALA A 48 -8.02 5.75 -0.88
N LEU A 49 -7.30 5.83 -2.00
CA LEU A 49 -7.76 5.46 -3.34
C LEU A 49 -6.98 4.23 -3.82
N GLY A 50 -7.68 3.27 -4.40
CA GLY A 50 -7.03 2.08 -4.94
C GLY A 50 -7.96 0.91 -5.26
N ASP A 51 -7.36 -0.25 -5.30
CA ASP A 51 -7.98 -1.54 -5.60
C ASP A 51 -8.05 -2.46 -4.35
N SER A 52 -8.08 -3.78 -4.56
CA SER A 52 -8.11 -4.80 -3.49
C SER A 52 -6.96 -4.67 -2.47
N SER A 53 -5.77 -4.26 -2.91
CA SER A 53 -4.64 -4.04 -2.01
C SER A 53 -4.92 -2.91 -1.02
N THR A 54 -5.53 -1.82 -1.48
CA THR A 54 -5.90 -0.67 -0.65
C THR A 54 -7.16 -0.94 0.19
N GLU A 55 -8.11 -1.72 -0.34
CA GLU A 55 -9.27 -2.21 0.40
C GLU A 55 -8.84 -3.04 1.62
N GLY A 56 -7.72 -3.74 1.51
CA GLY A 56 -7.11 -4.49 2.60
C GLY A 56 -7.36 -6.00 2.55
N LEU A 57 -7.58 -6.55 1.35
CA LEU A 57 -7.83 -7.98 1.15
C LEU A 57 -6.76 -8.82 1.89
N ASP A 58 -7.19 -9.94 2.48
CA ASP A 58 -6.39 -10.87 3.26
C ASP A 58 -5.82 -10.35 4.60
N ASP A 59 -6.39 -9.24 5.10
CA ASP A 59 -6.17 -8.75 6.46
C ASP A 59 -7.53 -8.48 7.14
N PRO A 60 -8.27 -9.53 7.55
CA PRO A 60 -9.62 -9.39 8.10
C PRO A 60 -9.62 -8.58 9.40
N ASP A 61 -10.65 -7.74 9.59
CA ASP A 61 -10.82 -6.89 10.76
C ASP A 61 -11.56 -7.58 11.92
N GLY A 62 -12.05 -8.80 11.70
CA GLY A 62 -12.86 -9.56 12.66
C GLY A 62 -14.35 -9.16 12.71
N ALA A 63 -14.76 -8.11 11.99
CA ALA A 63 -16.14 -7.64 11.91
C ALA A 63 -16.79 -7.92 10.53
N GLY A 64 -16.12 -8.70 9.69
CA GLY A 64 -16.57 -9.05 8.34
C GLY A 64 -16.03 -8.15 7.24
N GLY A 65 -15.16 -7.21 7.57
CA GLY A 65 -14.42 -6.35 6.66
C GLY A 65 -12.92 -6.63 6.64
N TYR A 66 -12.16 -5.67 6.11
CA TYR A 66 -10.71 -5.74 6.03
C TYR A 66 -10.07 -4.53 6.69
N ARG A 67 -8.98 -4.78 7.42
CA ARG A 67 -8.18 -3.74 8.04
C ARG A 67 -7.18 -3.15 7.02
N GLY A 68 -6.35 -3.97 6.42
CA GLY A 68 -5.38 -3.58 5.41
C GLY A 68 -4.38 -2.52 5.83
N TRP A 69 -3.46 -2.17 4.93
CA TRP A 69 -2.43 -1.17 5.20
C TRP A 69 -2.98 0.26 5.33
N ALA A 70 -4.06 0.57 4.61
CA ALA A 70 -4.63 1.93 4.63
C ALA A 70 -5.29 2.24 5.97
N ASN A 71 -6.07 1.31 6.53
CA ASN A 71 -6.64 1.45 7.86
C ASN A 71 -5.54 1.45 8.94
N ARG A 72 -4.54 0.56 8.83
CA ARG A 72 -3.39 0.53 9.74
C ARG A 72 -2.60 1.84 9.73
N LEU A 73 -2.47 2.52 8.58
CA LEU A 73 -1.88 3.85 8.50
C LEU A 73 -2.76 4.88 9.22
N ALA A 74 -4.08 4.85 8.98
CA ALA A 74 -5.04 5.75 9.63
C ALA A 74 -4.97 5.61 11.16
N GLU A 75 -4.91 4.38 11.68
CA GLU A 75 -4.75 4.11 13.12
C GLU A 75 -3.43 4.70 13.68
N ARG A 76 -2.32 4.54 12.95
CA ARG A 76 -1.02 5.11 13.37
C ARG A 76 -1.04 6.65 13.40
N VAL A 77 -1.65 7.28 12.39
CA VAL A 77 -1.84 8.74 12.37
C VAL A 77 -2.72 9.16 13.53
N ALA A 78 -3.86 8.52 13.73
CA ALA A 78 -4.78 8.83 14.83
C ALA A 78 -4.12 8.66 16.20
N GLN A 79 -3.35 7.59 16.39
CA GLN A 79 -2.60 7.35 17.63
C GLN A 79 -1.55 8.43 17.89
N ALA A 80 -0.84 8.87 16.86
CA ALA A 80 0.21 9.89 16.98
C ALA A 80 -0.34 11.27 17.36
N GLN A 81 -1.56 11.61 16.97
CA GLN A 81 -2.10 12.96 17.10
C GLN A 81 -3.43 13.06 17.87
N GLY A 82 -4.02 11.92 18.28
CA GLY A 82 -5.23 11.85 19.11
C GLY A 82 -6.53 11.63 18.34
N GLY A 83 -6.54 11.63 17.00
CA GLY A 83 -7.72 11.35 16.19
C GLY A 83 -7.51 11.66 14.71
N LEU A 84 -8.38 11.07 13.87
CA LEU A 84 -8.36 11.22 12.42
C LEU A 84 -9.74 10.88 11.85
N LEU A 85 -10.17 11.60 10.84
CA LEU A 85 -11.26 11.19 9.95
C LEU A 85 -10.66 10.39 8.79
N TYR A 86 -11.15 9.19 8.55
CA TYR A 86 -10.64 8.29 7.55
C TYR A 86 -11.73 7.79 6.60
N ALA A 87 -11.44 7.74 5.32
CA ALA A 87 -12.31 7.11 4.33
C ALA A 87 -11.47 6.25 3.36
N ASN A 88 -11.86 4.99 3.19
CA ASN A 88 -11.27 4.11 2.18
C ASN A 88 -12.24 4.01 1.00
N LEU A 89 -11.85 4.54 -0.16
CA LEU A 89 -12.65 4.53 -1.38
C LEU A 89 -12.30 3.34 -2.29
N ALA A 90 -11.35 2.52 -1.88
CA ALA A 90 -10.84 1.42 -2.70
C ALA A 90 -11.91 0.36 -2.95
N VAL A 91 -11.88 -0.19 -4.15
CA VAL A 91 -12.77 -1.28 -4.58
C VAL A 91 -11.93 -2.31 -5.33
N ARG A 92 -12.02 -3.56 -4.91
CA ARG A 92 -11.29 -4.68 -5.53
C ARG A 92 -11.55 -4.80 -7.02
N GLY A 93 -10.53 -5.25 -7.76
CA GLY A 93 -10.60 -5.48 -9.20
C GLY A 93 -10.51 -4.21 -10.06
N LYS A 94 -10.51 -3.02 -9.47
CA LYS A 94 -10.45 -1.77 -10.22
C LYS A 94 -9.06 -1.51 -10.80
N ARG A 95 -9.04 -1.03 -12.04
CA ARG A 95 -7.83 -0.56 -12.75
C ARG A 95 -7.68 0.94 -12.57
N SER A 96 -6.52 1.45 -12.87
CA SER A 96 -6.17 2.87 -12.70
C SER A 96 -7.20 3.84 -13.30
N ARG A 97 -7.72 3.56 -14.49
CA ARG A 97 -8.75 4.37 -15.15
C ARG A 97 -10.09 4.40 -14.39
N GLU A 98 -10.46 3.25 -13.80
CA GLU A 98 -11.72 3.11 -13.05
C GLU A 98 -11.59 3.77 -11.68
N ILE A 99 -10.42 3.63 -11.03
CA ILE A 99 -10.09 4.34 -9.79
C ILE A 99 -10.19 5.85 -10.02
N ARG A 100 -9.59 6.37 -11.09
CA ARG A 100 -9.72 7.79 -11.42
C ARG A 100 -11.18 8.20 -11.65
N ALA A 101 -11.92 7.44 -12.44
CA ALA A 101 -13.29 7.81 -12.81
C ALA A 101 -14.28 7.76 -11.64
N GLU A 102 -14.11 6.80 -10.71
CA GLU A 102 -15.09 6.51 -9.68
C GLU A 102 -14.69 7.03 -8.28
N GLN A 103 -13.38 7.16 -8.00
CA GLN A 103 -12.90 7.48 -6.67
C GLN A 103 -12.33 8.90 -6.54
N LEU A 104 -11.76 9.49 -7.59
CA LEU A 104 -11.11 10.80 -7.49
C LEU A 104 -12.10 11.93 -7.15
N GLY A 105 -13.25 11.98 -7.84
CA GLY A 105 -14.27 13.00 -7.55
C GLY A 105 -14.77 12.95 -6.10
N PRO A 106 -15.21 11.78 -5.60
CA PRO A 106 -15.54 11.60 -4.19
C PRO A 106 -14.39 11.96 -3.23
N ALA A 107 -13.14 11.58 -3.55
CA ALA A 107 -11.98 11.92 -2.72
C ALA A 107 -11.80 13.43 -2.59
N LEU A 108 -11.85 14.19 -3.70
CA LEU A 108 -11.74 15.64 -3.69
C LEU A 108 -12.90 16.30 -2.92
N ALA A 109 -14.13 15.77 -3.05
CA ALA A 109 -15.28 16.27 -2.31
C ALA A 109 -15.13 16.12 -0.78
N LEU A 110 -14.39 15.11 -0.33
CA LEU A 110 -14.04 14.88 1.08
C LEU A 110 -12.96 15.85 1.59
N LYS A 111 -12.30 16.63 0.72
CA LYS A 111 -11.27 17.63 1.06
C LYS A 111 -10.18 17.06 1.98
N PRO A 112 -9.48 15.98 1.60
CA PRO A 112 -8.44 15.40 2.43
C PRO A 112 -7.21 16.31 2.53
N ASP A 113 -6.51 16.25 3.66
CA ASP A 113 -5.17 16.82 3.83
C ASP A 113 -4.08 15.73 3.73
N LEU A 114 -4.47 14.45 3.80
CA LEU A 114 -3.65 13.28 3.52
C LEU A 114 -4.38 12.36 2.54
N ALA A 115 -3.71 11.87 1.52
CA ALA A 115 -4.24 10.86 0.62
C ALA A 115 -3.19 9.81 0.27
N THR A 116 -3.64 8.58 0.00
CA THR A 116 -2.84 7.55 -0.64
C THR A 116 -3.46 7.17 -1.97
N VAL A 117 -2.62 7.00 -3.00
CA VAL A 117 -3.05 6.55 -4.33
C VAL A 117 -2.19 5.34 -4.71
N PHE A 118 -2.80 4.17 -4.81
CA PHE A 118 -2.14 2.97 -5.30
C PHE A 118 -3.00 2.30 -6.38
N ALA A 119 -2.44 2.13 -7.58
CA ALA A 119 -3.11 1.50 -8.71
C ALA A 119 -2.09 0.89 -9.67
N GLY A 120 -2.53 -0.06 -10.48
CA GLY A 120 -1.72 -0.69 -11.51
C GLY A 120 -1.64 -2.21 -11.39
N SER A 121 -1.94 -2.78 -10.22
CA SER A 121 -1.92 -4.23 -10.00
C SER A 121 -2.85 -4.98 -10.95
N ASN A 122 -4.04 -4.45 -11.20
CA ASN A 122 -4.99 -5.02 -12.16
C ASN A 122 -4.68 -4.60 -13.60
N ASP A 123 -4.04 -3.45 -13.82
CA ASP A 123 -3.63 -3.00 -15.16
C ASP A 123 -2.57 -3.93 -15.77
N ILE A 124 -1.58 -4.39 -14.98
CA ILE A 124 -0.52 -5.30 -15.46
C ILE A 124 -1.05 -6.67 -15.88
N LEU A 125 -2.25 -7.05 -15.45
CA LEU A 125 -2.90 -8.31 -15.83
C LEU A 125 -3.60 -8.22 -17.19
N GLU A 126 -3.89 -7.03 -17.69
CA GLU A 126 -4.54 -6.87 -19.00
C GLU A 126 -3.60 -7.23 -20.15
N PRO A 127 -4.10 -7.94 -21.20
CA PRO A 127 -3.30 -8.22 -22.40
C PRO A 127 -2.73 -6.95 -23.05
N GLY A 128 -3.51 -5.87 -23.05
CA GLY A 128 -3.14 -4.57 -23.61
C GLY A 128 -2.50 -3.60 -22.62
N PHE A 129 -1.82 -4.07 -21.56
CA PHE A 129 -1.16 -3.21 -20.57
C PHE A 129 -0.26 -2.15 -21.23
N ASN A 130 -0.51 -0.89 -20.88
CA ASN A 130 0.25 0.25 -21.38
C ASN A 130 0.75 1.12 -20.21
N PRO A 131 2.05 1.11 -19.90
CA PRO A 131 2.60 1.86 -18.77
C PRO A 131 2.47 3.38 -18.94
N GLY A 132 2.41 3.89 -20.18
CA GLY A 132 2.18 5.30 -20.45
C GLY A 132 0.77 5.75 -20.05
N LYS A 133 -0.25 4.92 -20.33
CA LYS A 133 -1.63 5.17 -19.88
C LYS A 133 -1.72 5.09 -18.35
N LEU A 134 -1.15 4.07 -17.73
CA LEU A 134 -1.09 3.96 -16.27
C LEU A 134 -0.43 5.19 -15.64
N ARG A 135 0.72 5.64 -16.17
CA ARG A 135 1.38 6.85 -15.71
C ARG A 135 0.46 8.07 -15.79
N ALA A 136 -0.25 8.25 -16.90
CA ALA A 136 -1.13 9.39 -17.10
C ALA A 136 -2.29 9.40 -16.07
N GLU A 137 -2.91 8.24 -15.80
CA GLU A 137 -3.96 8.11 -14.80
C GLU A 137 -3.47 8.43 -13.38
N LEU A 138 -2.32 7.85 -12.98
CA LEU A 138 -1.70 8.10 -11.69
C LEU A 138 -1.31 9.58 -11.53
N GLN A 139 -0.65 10.15 -12.54
CA GLN A 139 -0.22 11.54 -12.52
C GLN A 139 -1.43 12.49 -12.41
N TYR A 140 -2.53 12.20 -13.12
CA TYR A 140 -3.75 12.99 -13.05
C TYR A 140 -4.35 12.98 -11.64
N MET A 141 -4.51 11.80 -11.04
CA MET A 141 -5.07 11.66 -9.69
C MET A 141 -4.20 12.37 -8.64
N MET A 142 -2.90 12.13 -8.66
CA MET A 142 -1.96 12.71 -7.71
C MET A 142 -1.90 14.24 -7.86
N ALA A 143 -1.83 14.75 -9.11
CA ALA A 143 -1.79 16.19 -9.36
C ALA A 143 -3.06 16.91 -8.86
N ALA A 144 -4.24 16.31 -9.09
CA ALA A 144 -5.51 16.88 -8.63
C ALA A 144 -5.56 16.99 -7.10
N LEU A 145 -5.09 15.95 -6.38
CA LEU A 145 -5.03 15.97 -4.92
C LEU A 145 -3.98 16.97 -4.40
N VAL A 146 -2.80 17.00 -5.01
CA VAL A 146 -1.72 17.93 -4.62
C VAL A 146 -2.13 19.39 -4.85
N ALA A 147 -2.90 19.68 -5.91
CA ALA A 147 -3.43 21.02 -6.18
C ALA A 147 -4.34 21.54 -5.05
N GLU A 148 -5.03 20.63 -4.34
CA GLU A 148 -5.83 20.92 -3.14
C GLU A 148 -4.99 20.95 -1.84
N LYS A 149 -3.66 20.99 -1.95
CA LYS A 149 -2.69 21.00 -0.85
C LYS A 149 -2.68 19.70 -0.02
N THR A 150 -3.22 18.62 -0.56
CA THR A 150 -3.19 17.29 0.05
C THR A 150 -1.78 16.72 0.00
N VAL A 151 -1.29 16.18 1.11
CA VAL A 151 -0.07 15.34 1.11
C VAL A 151 -0.43 14.00 0.51
N VAL A 152 0.16 13.66 -0.64
CA VAL A 152 -0.13 12.42 -1.36
C VAL A 152 1.00 11.43 -1.20
N LEU A 153 0.67 10.19 -0.83
CA LEU A 153 1.61 9.07 -0.74
C LEU A 153 1.28 8.04 -1.82
N THR A 154 2.31 7.43 -2.35
CA THR A 154 2.22 6.27 -3.24
C THR A 154 3.41 5.33 -3.02
N PHE A 155 3.36 4.13 -3.57
CA PHE A 155 4.45 3.18 -3.45
C PHE A 155 4.56 2.25 -4.65
N THR A 156 5.76 1.67 -4.85
CA THR A 156 6.00 0.64 -5.86
C THR A 156 5.79 -0.76 -5.30
N LEU A 157 5.61 -1.76 -6.18
CA LEU A 157 5.65 -3.17 -5.79
C LEU A 157 7.09 -3.68 -5.70
N PRO A 158 7.39 -4.58 -4.75
CA PRO A 158 8.65 -5.31 -4.73
C PRO A 158 8.79 -6.26 -5.93
N ASP A 159 9.91 -6.93 -6.07
CA ASP A 159 10.08 -8.00 -7.06
C ASP A 159 9.21 -9.21 -6.67
N LEU A 160 8.31 -9.59 -7.57
CA LEU A 160 7.37 -10.69 -7.39
C LEU A 160 7.85 -12.02 -7.99
N THR A 161 9.06 -12.07 -8.56
CA THR A 161 9.58 -13.25 -9.27
C THR A 161 9.63 -14.49 -8.36
N GLY A 162 9.99 -14.30 -7.10
CA GLY A 162 10.04 -15.39 -6.10
C GLY A 162 8.74 -15.59 -5.32
N VAL A 163 7.73 -14.74 -5.53
CA VAL A 163 6.46 -14.77 -4.80
C VAL A 163 5.37 -15.44 -5.61
N LEU A 164 5.16 -14.98 -6.85
CA LEU A 164 4.12 -15.47 -7.76
C LEU A 164 4.65 -16.63 -8.61
N PRO A 165 3.87 -17.70 -8.83
CA PRO A 165 4.23 -18.77 -9.76
C PRO A 165 4.54 -18.27 -11.17
N ILE A 166 3.80 -17.26 -11.64
CA ILE A 166 3.99 -16.59 -12.93
C ILE A 166 4.82 -15.30 -12.83
N GLY A 167 5.45 -15.05 -11.69
CA GLY A 167 6.14 -13.79 -11.39
C GLY A 167 7.22 -13.43 -12.41
N ARG A 168 7.96 -14.43 -12.94
CA ARG A 168 8.96 -14.20 -13.99
C ARG A 168 8.35 -13.61 -15.27
N PHE A 169 7.14 -14.00 -15.64
CA PHE A 169 6.45 -13.49 -16.83
C PHE A 169 5.87 -12.10 -16.60
N LEU A 170 5.44 -11.81 -15.38
CA LEU A 170 4.93 -10.50 -14.99
C LEU A 170 6.04 -9.49 -14.65
N ALA A 171 7.25 -9.95 -14.35
CA ALA A 171 8.34 -9.08 -13.92
C ALA A 171 8.61 -7.88 -14.86
N PRO A 172 8.59 -8.00 -16.21
CA PRO A 172 8.72 -6.84 -17.08
C PRO A 172 7.59 -5.82 -16.89
N ARG A 173 6.35 -6.30 -16.71
CA ARG A 173 5.17 -5.44 -16.50
C ARG A 173 5.20 -4.77 -15.13
N VAL A 174 5.61 -5.48 -14.07
CA VAL A 174 5.81 -4.92 -12.73
C VAL A 174 6.88 -3.83 -12.76
N ARG A 175 8.02 -4.07 -13.45
CA ARG A 175 9.05 -3.03 -13.62
C ARG A 175 8.53 -1.80 -14.36
N ALA A 176 7.74 -1.99 -15.42
CA ALA A 176 7.13 -0.89 -16.18
C ALA A 176 6.08 -0.13 -15.36
N MET A 177 5.26 -0.82 -14.58
CA MET A 177 4.34 -0.24 -13.59
C MET A 177 5.09 0.60 -12.55
N ASN A 178 6.13 0.04 -11.94
CA ASN A 178 6.95 0.75 -10.97
C ASN A 178 7.62 2.00 -11.56
N ALA A 179 8.07 1.94 -12.80
CA ALA A 179 8.59 3.10 -13.52
C ALA A 179 7.51 4.17 -13.74
N ALA A 180 6.28 3.78 -14.08
CA ALA A 180 5.14 4.68 -14.22
C ALA A 180 4.78 5.36 -12.90
N ILE A 181 4.77 4.62 -11.78
CA ILE A 181 4.50 5.16 -10.43
C ILE A 181 5.59 6.17 -10.04
N ARG A 182 6.87 5.84 -10.21
CA ARG A 182 8.00 6.75 -9.91
C ARG A 182 7.90 8.04 -10.72
N ALA A 183 7.61 7.92 -12.02
CA ALA A 183 7.49 9.07 -12.90
C ALA A 183 6.30 9.95 -12.54
N ALA A 184 5.14 9.37 -12.19
CA ALA A 184 3.98 10.11 -11.74
C ALA A 184 4.23 10.84 -10.41
N ALA A 185 4.84 10.17 -9.44
CA ALA A 185 5.18 10.76 -8.15
C ALA A 185 6.16 11.93 -8.31
N ALA A 186 7.23 11.75 -9.10
CA ALA A 186 8.21 12.81 -9.36
C ALA A 186 7.60 14.03 -10.05
N ALA A 187 6.67 13.81 -11.00
CA ALA A 187 6.00 14.89 -11.73
C ALA A 187 5.01 15.70 -10.89
N THR A 188 4.50 15.14 -9.79
CA THR A 188 3.42 15.75 -8.99
C THR A 188 3.86 16.19 -7.61
N GLY A 189 5.04 15.77 -7.15
CA GLY A 189 5.48 16.00 -5.78
C GLY A 189 4.86 15.05 -4.76
N ALA A 190 4.17 13.99 -5.19
CA ALA A 190 3.71 12.94 -4.31
C ALA A 190 4.90 12.20 -3.67
N ARG A 191 4.79 11.84 -2.39
CA ARG A 191 5.83 11.09 -1.68
C ARG A 191 5.81 9.64 -2.09
N LEU A 192 6.92 9.16 -2.59
CA LEU A 192 7.09 7.77 -3.04
C LEU A 192 7.78 6.92 -1.99
N ILE A 193 7.21 5.77 -1.66
CA ILE A 193 7.88 4.69 -0.95
C ILE A 193 8.26 3.61 -1.97
N ASP A 194 9.54 3.49 -2.26
CA ASP A 194 10.03 2.61 -3.32
C ASP A 194 10.30 1.19 -2.80
N PHE A 195 9.25 0.38 -2.60
CA PHE A 195 9.41 -1.00 -2.13
C PHE A 195 10.22 -1.87 -3.08
N ALA A 196 10.29 -1.54 -4.38
CA ALA A 196 11.13 -2.26 -5.34
C ALA A 196 12.63 -2.20 -5.01
N ALA A 197 13.06 -1.23 -4.19
CA ALA A 197 14.43 -1.10 -3.71
C ALA A 197 14.75 -2.02 -2.52
N TYR A 198 13.75 -2.67 -1.92
CA TYR A 198 13.92 -3.44 -0.67
C TYR A 198 13.58 -4.92 -0.86
N PRO A 199 14.57 -5.82 -0.78
CA PRO A 199 14.36 -7.27 -0.96
C PRO A 199 13.38 -7.89 0.04
N ALA A 200 13.21 -7.29 1.22
CA ALA A 200 12.32 -7.81 2.26
C ALA A 200 10.87 -7.97 1.76
N GLY A 201 10.40 -7.11 0.86
CA GLY A 201 9.05 -7.19 0.29
C GLY A 201 8.82 -8.42 -0.61
N SER A 202 9.90 -9.03 -1.11
CA SER A 202 9.87 -10.24 -1.94
C SER A 202 9.84 -11.54 -1.13
N ASP A 203 9.76 -11.48 0.21
CA ASP A 203 9.64 -12.66 1.05
C ASP A 203 8.23 -13.27 0.92
N PRO A 204 8.09 -14.53 0.44
CA PRO A 204 6.78 -15.16 0.26
C PRO A 204 5.92 -15.24 1.52
N ARG A 205 6.53 -15.13 2.72
CA ARG A 205 5.82 -15.14 4.00
C ARG A 205 5.03 -13.87 4.30
N LEU A 206 5.23 -12.81 3.51
CA LEU A 206 4.46 -11.55 3.58
C LEU A 206 3.23 -11.57 2.67
N TRP A 207 3.05 -12.65 1.91
CA TRP A 207 1.99 -12.78 0.91
C TRP A 207 0.99 -13.85 1.34
N SER A 208 -0.25 -13.66 0.92
CA SER A 208 -1.34 -14.58 1.17
C SER A 208 -1.20 -15.89 0.39
N ALA A 209 -2.14 -16.80 0.55
CA ALA A 209 -2.16 -18.06 -0.17
C ALA A 209 -2.26 -17.88 -1.70
N ASP A 210 -2.95 -16.83 -2.15
CA ASP A 210 -3.06 -16.47 -3.58
C ASP A 210 -1.76 -15.89 -4.16
N ARG A 211 -0.78 -15.56 -3.33
CA ARG A 211 0.52 -14.96 -3.70
C ARG A 211 0.42 -13.62 -4.43
N PHE A 212 -0.77 -13.06 -4.54
CA PHE A 212 -1.04 -11.79 -5.22
C PHE A 212 -1.29 -10.64 -4.22
N HIS A 213 -1.99 -10.95 -3.13
CA HIS A 213 -2.24 -10.00 -2.04
C HIS A 213 -1.26 -10.25 -0.89
N VAL A 214 -0.86 -9.18 -0.22
CA VAL A 214 -0.08 -9.29 1.02
C VAL A 214 -0.99 -9.74 2.16
N ASN A 215 -0.44 -10.52 3.09
CA ASN A 215 -1.14 -10.89 4.32
C ASN A 215 -1.05 -9.79 5.39
N ALA A 216 -1.60 -10.05 6.59
CA ALA A 216 -1.62 -9.09 7.69
C ALA A 216 -0.23 -8.50 8.04
N GLU A 217 0.84 -9.32 8.00
CA GLU A 217 2.22 -8.85 8.24
C GLU A 217 2.71 -7.95 7.10
N GLY A 218 2.42 -8.31 5.84
CA GLY A 218 2.73 -7.48 4.69
C GLY A 218 2.02 -6.13 4.75
N HIS A 219 0.72 -6.13 5.08
CA HIS A 219 -0.06 -4.91 5.30
C HIS A 219 0.53 -4.05 6.43
N ALA A 220 0.94 -4.66 7.55
CA ALA A 220 1.54 -3.94 8.67
C ALA A 220 2.86 -3.26 8.28
N ARG A 221 3.68 -3.90 7.43
CA ARG A 221 4.95 -3.34 6.92
C ARG A 221 4.73 -2.19 5.95
N ILE A 222 3.75 -2.30 5.05
CA ILE A 222 3.37 -1.18 4.15
C ILE A 222 2.95 0.02 5.01
N ALA A 223 2.07 -0.17 5.97
CA ALA A 223 1.63 0.91 6.86
C ALA A 223 2.78 1.53 7.66
N ALA A 224 3.75 0.71 8.13
CA ALA A 224 4.92 1.20 8.86
C ALA A 224 5.82 2.08 7.97
N ALA A 225 6.04 1.68 6.71
CA ALA A 225 6.82 2.45 5.75
C ALA A 225 6.17 3.80 5.40
N LEU A 226 4.85 3.79 5.18
CA LEU A 226 4.07 5.01 4.93
C LEU A 226 4.11 5.94 6.16
N ALA A 227 3.93 5.41 7.36
CA ALA A 227 4.00 6.17 8.61
C ALA A 227 5.39 6.79 8.83
N GLN A 228 6.47 6.05 8.53
CA GLN A 228 7.84 6.55 8.58
C GLN A 228 8.05 7.70 7.59
N SER A 229 7.52 7.58 6.37
CA SER A 229 7.64 8.65 5.35
C SER A 229 6.92 9.94 5.75
N LEU A 230 5.90 9.83 6.61
CA LEU A 230 5.21 10.98 7.22
C LEU A 230 5.98 11.57 8.41
N GLY A 231 7.00 10.88 8.92
CA GLY A 231 7.75 11.29 10.12
C GLY A 231 6.93 11.12 11.40
N LEU A 232 6.00 10.14 11.46
CA LEU A 232 5.21 9.91 12.67
C LEU A 232 6.10 9.45 13.83
N PRO A 233 5.78 9.85 15.07
CA PRO A 233 6.54 9.44 16.26
C PRO A 233 6.62 7.91 16.40
N GLY A 234 7.77 7.41 16.87
CA GLY A 234 8.01 5.98 17.12
C GLY A 234 8.17 5.14 15.85
N THR A 235 8.24 5.75 14.67
CA THR A 235 8.50 5.03 13.41
C THR A 235 10.00 4.80 13.21
N ASN A 236 10.34 3.66 12.60
CA ASN A 236 11.70 3.27 12.28
C ASN A 236 11.75 2.50 10.95
N ALA A 237 12.93 2.04 10.56
CA ALA A 237 13.16 1.30 9.33
C ALA A 237 13.00 -0.24 9.47
N ASP A 238 12.39 -0.74 10.54
CA ASP A 238 12.26 -2.19 10.77
C ASP A 238 11.44 -2.91 9.69
N TRP A 239 10.54 -2.20 9.02
CA TRP A 239 9.79 -2.72 7.87
C TRP A 239 10.69 -3.18 6.71
N GLN A 240 11.93 -2.68 6.62
CA GLN A 240 12.91 -3.05 5.60
C GLN A 240 13.68 -4.33 5.97
N ARG A 241 13.61 -4.76 7.23
CA ARG A 241 14.39 -5.92 7.69
C ARG A 241 13.81 -7.22 7.14
N PRO A 242 14.66 -8.13 6.65
CA PRO A 242 14.24 -9.50 6.35
C PRO A 242 13.52 -10.12 7.55
N LEU A 243 12.55 -10.98 7.28
CA LEU A 243 11.98 -11.81 8.34
C LEU A 243 13.05 -12.74 8.89
N PRO A 244 13.00 -13.07 10.20
CA PRO A 244 13.92 -14.05 10.79
C PRO A 244 13.96 -15.34 9.97
N ALA A 245 15.13 -15.96 9.86
CA ALA A 245 15.25 -17.26 9.19
C ALA A 245 14.27 -18.25 9.84
N ARG A 246 13.45 -18.93 9.04
CA ARG A 246 12.74 -20.11 9.55
C ARG A 246 13.76 -21.20 9.82
N ASN A 247 13.63 -21.89 10.95
CA ASN A 247 14.25 -23.20 11.08
C ASN A 247 13.81 -24.01 9.86
N ALA A 248 14.77 -24.68 9.19
CA ALA A 248 14.47 -25.41 7.97
C ALA A 248 13.23 -26.30 8.22
N PRO A 249 12.17 -26.19 7.39
CA PRO A 249 10.98 -27.01 7.60
C PRO A 249 11.36 -28.48 7.58
N GLY A 250 10.85 -29.23 8.55
CA GLY A 250 11.05 -30.67 8.60
C GLY A 250 10.61 -31.35 7.29
N PRO A 251 11.03 -32.58 7.00
CA PRO A 251 10.68 -33.26 5.75
C PRO A 251 9.17 -33.33 5.52
N TRP A 252 8.37 -33.43 6.57
CA TRP A 252 6.90 -33.47 6.51
C TRP A 252 6.27 -32.14 6.14
N THR A 253 6.85 -31.03 6.57
CA THR A 253 6.37 -29.68 6.21
C THR A 253 6.64 -29.38 4.73
N ARG A 254 7.79 -29.84 4.20
CA ARG A 254 8.11 -29.71 2.76
C ARG A 254 7.17 -30.55 1.89
N LEU A 255 6.78 -31.73 2.36
CA LEU A 255 5.80 -32.57 1.66
C LEU A 255 4.41 -31.92 1.64
N ALA A 256 3.97 -31.32 2.76
CA ALA A 256 2.69 -30.63 2.84
C ALA A 256 2.66 -29.37 1.97
N GLU A 257 3.76 -28.61 1.91
CA GLU A 257 3.92 -27.45 1.02
C GLU A 257 3.91 -27.87 -0.46
N SER A 258 4.57 -28.98 -0.82
CA SER A 258 4.54 -29.54 -2.17
C SER A 258 3.14 -30.01 -2.57
N TRP A 259 2.44 -30.69 -1.67
CA TRP A 259 1.07 -31.16 -1.89
C TRP A 259 0.05 -30.02 -2.01
N MET A 260 0.25 -28.95 -1.24
CA MET A 260 -0.57 -27.73 -1.32
C MET A 260 -0.34 -26.98 -2.66
N LEU A 261 0.90 -26.94 -3.14
CA LEU A 261 1.25 -26.37 -4.44
C LEU A 261 0.65 -27.18 -5.61
N GLU A 262 0.64 -28.52 -5.52
CA GLU A 262 -0.02 -29.38 -6.52
C GLU A 262 -1.54 -29.15 -6.55
N ARG A 263 -2.17 -28.94 -5.40
CA ARG A 263 -3.60 -28.70 -5.28
C ARG A 263 -4.01 -27.28 -5.74
N LEU A 264 -3.12 -26.29 -5.57
CA LEU A 264 -3.32 -24.93 -6.10
C LEU A 264 -3.14 -24.87 -7.63
N ASN A 265 -2.40 -25.79 -8.21
CA ASN A 265 -2.22 -25.94 -9.67
C ASN A 265 -3.28 -26.85 -10.32
N GLY A 266 -4.18 -27.47 -9.54
CA GLY A 266 -5.32 -28.23 -10.04
C GLY A 266 -6.44 -27.35 -10.63
N GLU A 267 -7.44 -27.99 -11.25
CA GLU A 267 -8.56 -27.32 -11.93
C GLU A 267 -9.35 -26.34 -11.02
N ASP A 268 -9.27 -26.51 -9.69
CA ASP A 268 -9.90 -25.65 -8.67
C ASP A 268 -8.98 -24.53 -8.13
N GLY A 269 -7.76 -24.41 -8.67
CA GLY A 269 -6.74 -23.47 -8.23
C GLY A 269 -6.78 -22.12 -8.93
N LEU A 270 -5.61 -21.49 -9.09
CA LEU A 270 -5.43 -20.15 -9.71
C LEU A 270 -6.07 -20.01 -11.11
N GLY A 271 -6.30 -21.11 -11.84
CA GLY A 271 -7.03 -21.13 -13.10
C GLY A 271 -8.49 -20.69 -12.98
N ALA A 272 -9.12 -20.92 -11.84
CA ALA A 272 -10.50 -20.48 -11.58
C ALA A 272 -10.57 -18.98 -11.22
N ILE A 273 -9.49 -18.44 -10.61
CA ILE A 273 -9.40 -17.02 -10.22
C ILE A 273 -8.96 -16.15 -11.41
N PHE A 274 -8.16 -16.71 -12.36
CA PHE A 274 -7.59 -15.96 -13.49
C PHE A 274 -7.80 -16.64 -14.85
N PRO A 275 -9.03 -16.99 -15.28
CA PRO A 275 -9.26 -17.64 -16.57
C PRO A 275 -8.75 -16.81 -17.76
N ALA A 276 -8.71 -15.48 -17.64
CA ALA A 276 -8.18 -14.60 -18.68
C ALA A 276 -6.64 -14.62 -18.79
N MET A 277 -5.91 -15.02 -17.74
CA MET A 277 -4.45 -15.09 -17.75
C MET A 277 -3.92 -16.35 -18.43
N VAL A 278 -4.58 -17.50 -18.22
CA VAL A 278 -4.14 -18.78 -18.82
C VAL A 278 -4.30 -18.75 -20.34
N ASN A 279 -5.35 -18.10 -20.84
CA ASN A 279 -5.60 -17.98 -22.28
C ASN A 279 -4.79 -16.86 -22.97
N ALA A 280 -4.16 -15.95 -22.22
CA ALA A 280 -3.36 -14.86 -22.77
C ALA A 280 -1.91 -15.24 -23.11
N PHE A 281 -1.44 -16.42 -22.69
CA PHE A 281 -0.09 -16.92 -22.95
C PHE A 281 -0.18 -18.37 -23.46
N PRO A 282 -0.41 -18.57 -24.79
CA PRO A 282 -0.34 -19.91 -25.36
C PRO A 282 1.05 -20.50 -25.13
N ALA A 283 1.09 -21.79 -24.83
CA ALA A 283 2.32 -22.55 -24.50
C ALA A 283 3.31 -22.66 -25.68
N ASP A 284 3.00 -22.13 -26.84
CA ASP A 284 3.74 -22.29 -28.08
C ASP A 284 4.44 -20.99 -28.48
N GLY A 285 5.47 -20.64 -27.75
CA GLY A 285 6.33 -19.53 -28.10
C GLY A 285 7.76 -19.74 -27.58
N VAL A 286 8.50 -20.54 -28.34
CA VAL A 286 9.96 -20.64 -28.26
C VAL A 286 10.62 -19.31 -28.61
#